data_720662d7d99ace8cf4d187c10dec7d49
#
_entry.id   720662d7d99ace8cf4d187c10dec7d49
#
_cell.length_a   1.000
_cell.length_b   1.000
_cell.length_c   1.000
_cell.angle_alpha   90.00
_cell.angle_beta   90.00
_cell.angle_gamma   90.00
#
_symmetry.space_group_name_H-M   'P 1'
#
loop_
_entity.id
_entity.type
_entity.pdbx_description
1 polymer ?
#
loop_
_entity_poly.entity_id
_entity_poly.type
_entity_poly.pdbx_seq_one_letter_code
_entity_poly.pdbx_strand_id
1 'polypeptide(L)'
;MGKYKKILIAVDGSESSRNALLQAFRLAVEEKCWITVTSVVPPYTGELDLTGVSDVRASLARPCEEALQEARQLAEQEGILIKTVREEGETYERIVDLADAENADIIVMGRRGKRRMTHALVGSVTARVIGHTQRDVLVVPSGAELGWKRIVTGSDGSRFSTMATNKAISFATAYGGSLAVLSVVDVPSELYAEAPQAVEDLIRKAKEYTAAVKAQAEAAGISVATFIGESEADEAIINLAKEQNANMIVVGSHGRTGLRRLLMGSVTEKVIGNAACPVLVVRS
;
A
#
# COMPACT_ATOMS: atom_id res chain seq x y z
N MET A 1 8.81 12.36 16.62
CA MET A 1 7.53 11.82 17.13
C MET A 1 6.99 10.91 16.02
N GLY A 2 6.73 9.62 16.31
CA GLY A 2 6.32 8.63 15.31
C GLY A 2 5.06 9.03 14.56
N LYS A 3 4.97 8.66 13.29
CA LYS A 3 3.83 8.98 12.40
C LYS A 3 2.67 8.04 12.62
N TYR A 4 2.96 6.82 13.04
CA TYR A 4 1.98 5.80 13.39
C TYR A 4 2.18 5.38 14.86
N LYS A 5 1.11 4.97 15.52
CA LYS A 5 1.11 4.47 16.90
C LYS A 5 0.62 3.04 16.99
N LYS A 6 -0.25 2.64 16.08
CA LYS A 6 -0.87 1.32 16.06
C LYS A 6 -0.86 0.75 14.65
N ILE A 7 -0.29 -0.43 14.51
CA ILE A 7 -0.18 -1.16 13.24
C ILE A 7 -1.06 -2.40 13.33
N LEU A 8 -1.94 -2.60 12.35
CA LEU A 8 -2.60 -3.88 12.12
C LEU A 8 -1.93 -4.61 10.97
N ILE A 9 -1.58 -5.87 11.15
CA ILE A 9 -0.96 -6.72 10.14
C ILE A 9 -1.85 -7.91 9.87
N ALA A 10 -2.21 -8.12 8.60
CA ALA A 10 -2.95 -9.29 8.17
C ALA A 10 -2.01 -10.34 7.58
N VAL A 11 -2.03 -11.55 8.14
CA VAL A 11 -1.20 -12.67 7.71
C VAL A 11 -2.05 -13.87 7.28
N ASP A 12 -1.59 -14.59 6.25
CA ASP A 12 -2.20 -15.81 5.75
C ASP A 12 -1.18 -16.96 5.60
N GLY A 13 0.05 -16.76 6.07
CA GLY A 13 1.17 -17.69 5.93
C GLY A 13 1.74 -17.79 4.51
N SER A 14 1.45 -16.82 3.62
CA SER A 14 2.15 -16.67 2.34
C SER A 14 3.51 -15.99 2.55
N GLU A 15 4.43 -16.20 1.62
CA GLU A 15 5.73 -15.52 1.60
C GLU A 15 5.59 -13.99 1.63
N SER A 16 4.63 -13.47 0.88
CA SER A 16 4.35 -12.03 0.84
C SER A 16 3.84 -11.51 2.19
N SER A 17 2.94 -12.22 2.86
CA SER A 17 2.43 -11.82 4.18
C SER A 17 3.51 -11.97 5.27
N ARG A 18 4.37 -12.99 5.17
CA ARG A 18 5.52 -13.16 6.07
C ARG A 18 6.51 -12.00 5.91
N ASN A 19 6.84 -11.61 4.67
CA ASN A 19 7.69 -10.45 4.45
C ASN A 19 7.04 -9.16 4.97
N ALA A 20 5.73 -8.97 4.73
CA ALA A 20 4.99 -7.83 5.26
C ALA A 20 5.05 -7.75 6.79
N LEU A 21 4.96 -8.89 7.49
CA LEU A 21 5.11 -8.98 8.94
C LEU A 21 6.50 -8.51 9.40
N LEU A 22 7.57 -8.99 8.76
CA LEU A 22 8.95 -8.60 9.11
C LEU A 22 9.18 -7.10 8.87
N GLN A 23 8.66 -6.56 7.75
CA GLN A 23 8.78 -5.12 7.49
C GLN A 23 7.96 -4.27 8.47
N ALA A 24 6.79 -4.77 8.92
CA ALA A 24 6.00 -4.11 9.94
C ALA A 24 6.70 -4.12 11.32
N PHE A 25 7.46 -5.17 11.63
CA PHE A 25 8.29 -5.20 12.82
C PHE A 25 9.36 -4.11 12.81
N ARG A 26 10.05 -3.94 11.66
CA ARG A 26 11.01 -2.83 11.47
C ARG A 26 10.34 -1.48 11.67
N LEU A 27 9.19 -1.26 11.02
CA LEU A 27 8.42 -0.04 11.18
C LEU A 27 8.02 0.21 12.64
N ALA A 28 7.59 -0.83 13.35
CA ALA A 28 7.17 -0.70 14.73
C ALA A 28 8.33 -0.33 15.69
N VAL A 29 9.51 -0.86 15.45
CA VAL A 29 10.72 -0.49 16.22
C VAL A 29 11.08 0.99 15.97
N GLU A 30 11.07 1.42 14.70
CA GLU A 30 11.39 2.80 14.33
C GLU A 30 10.37 3.81 14.88
N GLU A 31 9.07 3.51 14.76
CA GLU A 31 7.97 4.38 15.18
C GLU A 31 7.56 4.20 16.64
N LYS A 32 8.02 3.16 17.32
CA LYS A 32 7.59 2.72 18.67
C LYS A 32 6.09 2.44 18.73
N CYS A 33 5.60 1.64 17.77
CA CYS A 33 4.19 1.32 17.60
C CYS A 33 3.76 0.06 18.36
N TRP A 34 2.46 0.01 18.69
CA TRP A 34 1.79 -1.23 19.06
C TRP A 34 1.44 -2.04 17.81
N ILE A 35 1.60 -3.35 17.89
CA ILE A 35 1.33 -4.27 16.78
C ILE A 35 0.19 -5.21 17.14
N THR A 36 -0.84 -5.24 16.30
CA THR A 36 -1.85 -6.31 16.27
C THR A 36 -1.67 -7.13 15.00
N VAL A 37 -1.49 -8.43 15.11
CA VAL A 37 -1.41 -9.38 13.99
C VAL A 37 -2.71 -10.15 13.91
N THR A 38 -3.34 -10.16 12.74
CA THR A 38 -4.58 -10.91 12.52
C THR A 38 -4.46 -11.92 11.40
N SER A 39 -5.17 -13.04 11.55
CA SER A 39 -5.47 -13.98 10.49
C SER A 39 -6.95 -14.32 10.53
N VAL A 40 -7.59 -14.40 9.37
CA VAL A 40 -9.03 -14.55 9.26
C VAL A 40 -9.37 -15.91 8.66
N VAL A 41 -10.15 -16.70 9.40
CA VAL A 41 -10.74 -17.95 8.90
C VAL A 41 -11.88 -17.59 7.96
N PRO A 42 -11.82 -17.96 6.67
CA PRO A 42 -12.88 -17.65 5.73
C PRO A 42 -14.20 -18.32 6.12
N PRO A 43 -15.35 -17.71 5.81
CA PRO A 43 -16.65 -18.29 6.13
C PRO A 43 -16.84 -19.60 5.37
N TYR A 44 -17.41 -20.57 6.05
CA TYR A 44 -17.86 -21.82 5.45
C TYR A 44 -19.39 -21.83 5.38
N THR A 45 -19.92 -21.90 4.17
CA THR A 45 -21.37 -21.92 3.90
C THR A 45 -21.84 -23.21 3.23
N GLY A 46 -20.98 -24.26 3.21
CA GLY A 46 -21.28 -25.50 2.53
C GLY A 46 -21.92 -26.57 3.41
N GLU A 47 -22.55 -27.58 2.78
CA GLU A 47 -23.22 -28.70 3.43
C GLU A 47 -22.29 -29.91 3.65
N LEU A 48 -20.97 -29.74 3.63
CA LEU A 48 -20.01 -30.85 3.77
C LEU A 48 -20.09 -31.54 5.15
N ASP A 49 -20.59 -30.86 6.17
CA ASP A 49 -20.87 -31.46 7.47
C ASP A 49 -21.94 -32.56 7.38
N LEU A 50 -22.83 -32.52 6.37
CA LEU A 50 -23.83 -33.53 6.09
C LEU A 50 -23.28 -34.77 5.35
N THR A 51 -22.08 -34.67 4.77
CA THR A 51 -21.46 -35.76 3.99
C THR A 51 -20.47 -36.60 4.80
N GLY A 52 -20.40 -36.40 6.12
CA GLY A 52 -19.52 -37.16 7.00
C GLY A 52 -18.03 -36.77 6.92
N VAL A 53 -17.70 -35.66 6.24
CA VAL A 53 -16.36 -35.06 6.29
C VAL A 53 -16.24 -34.32 7.62
N SER A 54 -15.77 -35.04 8.63
CA SER A 54 -15.53 -34.48 9.96
C SER A 54 -14.50 -33.34 9.86
N ASP A 55 -14.86 -32.20 10.46
CA ASP A 55 -13.94 -31.13 10.81
C ASP A 55 -13.48 -30.19 9.70
N VAL A 56 -14.39 -29.81 8.78
CA VAL A 56 -14.12 -28.79 7.75
C VAL A 56 -13.71 -27.46 8.40
N ARG A 57 -14.34 -27.08 9.51
CA ARG A 57 -14.02 -25.84 10.25
C ARG A 57 -12.60 -25.84 10.81
N ALA A 58 -12.15 -26.93 11.42
CA ALA A 58 -10.78 -27.04 11.89
C ALA A 58 -9.77 -27.04 10.75
N SER A 59 -10.11 -27.66 9.61
CA SER A 59 -9.26 -27.63 8.42
C SER A 59 -9.11 -26.22 7.82
N LEU A 60 -10.15 -25.39 7.91
CA LEU A 60 -10.11 -23.99 7.50
C LEU A 60 -9.39 -23.11 8.54
N ALA A 61 -9.51 -23.40 9.83
CA ALA A 61 -8.88 -22.64 10.90
C ALA A 61 -7.36 -22.90 11.01
N ARG A 62 -6.93 -24.14 10.76
CA ARG A 62 -5.52 -24.56 10.92
C ARG A 62 -4.51 -23.65 10.20
N PRO A 63 -4.67 -23.26 8.90
CA PRO A 63 -3.73 -22.37 8.23
C PRO A 63 -3.61 -21.01 8.90
N CYS A 64 -4.70 -20.52 9.50
CA CYS A 64 -4.72 -19.23 10.21
C CYS A 64 -4.00 -19.34 11.53
N GLU A 65 -4.18 -20.44 12.27
CA GLU A 65 -3.50 -20.71 13.53
C GLU A 65 -2.00 -20.88 13.32
N GLU A 66 -1.59 -21.61 12.28
CA GLU A 66 -0.19 -21.75 11.86
C GLU A 66 0.44 -20.38 11.54
N ALA A 67 -0.26 -19.52 10.78
CA ALA A 67 0.23 -18.19 10.45
C ALA A 67 0.39 -17.29 11.68
N LEU A 68 -0.55 -17.35 12.64
CA LEU A 68 -0.45 -16.61 13.91
C LEU A 68 0.64 -17.19 14.82
N GLN A 69 0.85 -18.49 14.81
CA GLN A 69 1.93 -19.13 15.57
C GLN A 69 3.30 -18.73 15.00
N GLU A 70 3.46 -18.76 13.67
CA GLU A 70 4.67 -18.26 13.01
C GLU A 70 4.93 -16.80 13.38
N ALA A 71 3.89 -15.95 13.36
CA ALA A 71 4.02 -14.55 13.74
C ALA A 71 4.52 -14.36 15.18
N ARG A 72 4.04 -15.17 16.13
CA ARG A 72 4.53 -15.13 17.52
C ARG A 72 6.00 -15.55 17.62
N GLN A 73 6.38 -16.61 16.92
CA GLN A 73 7.77 -17.09 16.90
C GLN A 73 8.73 -16.05 16.33
N LEU A 74 8.35 -15.40 15.20
CA LEU A 74 9.14 -14.34 14.61
C LEU A 74 9.22 -13.11 15.53
N ALA A 75 8.13 -12.73 16.18
CA ALA A 75 8.12 -11.62 17.14
C ALA A 75 9.02 -11.89 18.36
N GLU A 76 9.01 -13.12 18.86
CA GLU A 76 9.90 -13.53 19.96
C GLU A 76 11.38 -13.47 19.54
N GLN A 77 11.71 -13.94 18.34
CA GLN A 77 13.07 -13.86 17.77
C GLN A 77 13.58 -12.43 17.62
N GLU A 78 12.70 -11.51 17.23
CA GLU A 78 13.01 -10.08 17.06
C GLU A 78 12.86 -9.28 18.39
N GLY A 79 12.44 -9.90 19.48
CA GLY A 79 12.21 -9.23 20.77
C GLY A 79 11.06 -8.22 20.75
N ILE A 80 10.03 -8.47 19.93
CA ILE A 80 8.90 -7.57 19.72
C ILE A 80 7.65 -8.10 20.38
N LEU A 81 6.92 -7.22 21.07
CA LEU A 81 5.63 -7.59 21.66
C LEU A 81 4.52 -7.39 20.63
N ILE A 82 3.73 -8.43 20.41
CA ILE A 82 2.57 -8.40 19.51
C ILE A 82 1.31 -8.89 20.20
N LYS A 83 0.16 -8.33 19.80
CA LYS A 83 -1.17 -8.90 20.06
C LYS A 83 -1.56 -9.74 18.86
N THR A 84 -2.03 -10.97 19.05
CA THR A 84 -2.56 -11.81 17.98
C THR A 84 -4.05 -11.96 18.11
N VAL A 85 -4.77 -11.81 16.99
CA VAL A 85 -6.23 -11.93 16.92
C VAL A 85 -6.60 -12.89 15.80
N ARG A 86 -7.38 -13.92 16.10
CA ARG A 86 -8.02 -14.77 15.09
C ARG A 86 -9.43 -14.29 14.88
N GLU A 87 -9.75 -13.94 13.66
CA GLU A 87 -11.09 -13.54 13.22
C GLU A 87 -11.74 -14.65 12.38
N GLU A 88 -13.06 -14.61 12.22
CA GLU A 88 -13.82 -15.51 11.36
C GLU A 88 -14.86 -14.74 10.56
N GLY A 89 -14.94 -14.96 9.26
CA GLY A 89 -15.89 -14.30 8.36
C GLY A 89 -15.28 -13.87 7.03
N GLU A 90 -15.93 -12.93 6.36
CA GLU A 90 -15.43 -12.37 5.10
C GLU A 90 -14.11 -11.62 5.37
N THR A 91 -13.04 -12.13 4.78
CA THR A 91 -11.68 -11.79 5.19
C THR A 91 -11.39 -10.28 5.19
N TYR A 92 -11.78 -9.56 4.11
CA TYR A 92 -11.49 -8.12 4.03
C TYR A 92 -12.32 -7.32 5.03
N GLU A 93 -13.58 -7.72 5.29
CA GLU A 93 -14.45 -7.06 6.26
C GLU A 93 -13.88 -7.18 7.67
N ARG A 94 -13.49 -8.39 8.07
CA ARG A 94 -12.91 -8.62 9.41
C ARG A 94 -11.61 -7.84 9.61
N ILE A 95 -10.78 -7.71 8.56
CA ILE A 95 -9.55 -6.89 8.65
C ILE A 95 -9.91 -5.41 8.85
N VAL A 96 -10.86 -4.88 8.08
CA VAL A 96 -11.27 -3.48 8.18
C VAL A 96 -11.94 -3.20 9.53
N ASP A 97 -12.89 -4.05 9.95
CA ASP A 97 -13.57 -3.92 11.23
C ASP A 97 -12.59 -3.97 12.42
N LEU A 98 -11.61 -4.89 12.38
CA LEU A 98 -10.59 -4.98 13.42
C LEU A 98 -9.68 -3.75 13.42
N ALA A 99 -9.32 -3.23 12.24
CA ALA A 99 -8.52 -2.01 12.14
C ALA A 99 -9.24 -0.81 12.78
N ASP A 100 -10.55 -0.72 12.59
CA ASP A 100 -11.37 0.32 13.20
C ASP A 100 -11.57 0.10 14.72
N ALA A 101 -11.84 -1.13 15.15
CA ALA A 101 -11.99 -1.48 16.57
C ALA A 101 -10.71 -1.22 17.39
N GLU A 102 -9.54 -1.55 16.82
CA GLU A 102 -8.24 -1.31 17.44
C GLU A 102 -7.76 0.14 17.29
N ASN A 103 -8.46 0.97 16.50
CA ASN A 103 -8.02 2.29 16.08
C ASN A 103 -6.60 2.24 15.47
N ALA A 104 -6.37 1.31 14.55
CA ALA A 104 -5.12 1.22 13.84
C ALA A 104 -4.92 2.46 12.94
N ASP A 105 -3.69 2.95 12.88
CA ASP A 105 -3.34 4.07 12.00
C ASP A 105 -3.03 3.59 10.59
N ILE A 106 -2.53 2.35 10.48
CA ILE A 106 -2.10 1.72 9.22
C ILE A 106 -2.39 0.23 9.24
N ILE A 107 -2.78 -0.30 8.08
CA ILE A 107 -2.89 -1.74 7.82
C ILE A 107 -1.70 -2.16 6.96
N VAL A 108 -0.98 -3.20 7.36
CA VAL A 108 0.14 -3.75 6.59
C VAL A 108 -0.26 -5.11 6.02
N MET A 109 -0.04 -5.29 4.73
CA MET A 109 -0.44 -6.50 4.02
C MET A 109 0.61 -6.92 2.99
N GLY A 110 0.67 -8.22 2.73
CA GLY A 110 1.37 -8.73 1.56
C GLY A 110 0.65 -8.35 0.26
N ARG A 111 1.39 -8.25 -0.84
CA ARG A 111 0.82 -7.95 -2.16
C ARG A 111 -0.14 -9.04 -2.64
N ARG A 112 0.17 -10.32 -2.37
CA ARG A 112 -0.62 -11.49 -2.78
C ARG A 112 -0.62 -12.53 -1.68
N GLY A 113 -1.77 -13.19 -1.47
CA GLY A 113 -1.90 -14.30 -0.54
C GLY A 113 -1.57 -15.67 -1.16
N LYS A 114 -1.82 -16.76 -0.41
CA LYS A 114 -1.56 -18.15 -0.82
C LYS A 114 -2.30 -18.57 -2.09
N ARG A 115 -3.51 -18.07 -2.34
CA ARG A 115 -4.28 -18.37 -3.55
C ARG A 115 -3.78 -17.49 -4.69
N ARG A 116 -2.86 -18.01 -5.48
CA ARG A 116 -2.37 -17.33 -6.70
C ARG A 116 -3.44 -17.40 -7.78
N MET A 117 -4.15 -16.31 -8.01
CA MET A 117 -4.85 -16.12 -9.29
C MET A 117 -3.79 -15.66 -10.31
N THR A 118 -3.61 -16.45 -11.37
CA THR A 118 -2.51 -16.32 -12.34
C THR A 118 -2.45 -14.95 -13.05
N HIS A 119 -3.54 -14.20 -13.06
CA HIS A 119 -3.64 -12.92 -13.79
C HIS A 119 -3.92 -11.69 -12.91
N ALA A 120 -4.12 -11.84 -11.58
CA ALA A 120 -4.36 -10.70 -10.72
C ALA A 120 -3.05 -10.01 -10.34
N LEU A 121 -2.97 -8.71 -10.56
CA LEU A 121 -1.83 -7.88 -10.17
C LEU A 121 -1.73 -7.76 -8.65
N VAL A 122 -2.85 -7.61 -7.96
CA VAL A 122 -2.98 -7.46 -6.50
C VAL A 122 -3.90 -8.57 -5.97
N GLY A 123 -3.64 -9.07 -4.78
CA GLY A 123 -4.52 -10.04 -4.12
C GLY A 123 -5.92 -9.46 -3.88
N SER A 124 -6.96 -10.25 -4.08
CA SER A 124 -8.36 -9.81 -3.95
C SER A 124 -8.68 -9.24 -2.56
N VAL A 125 -8.13 -9.82 -1.50
CA VAL A 125 -8.29 -9.32 -0.12
C VAL A 125 -7.61 -7.96 0.03
N THR A 126 -6.36 -7.82 -0.44
CA THR A 126 -5.61 -6.56 -0.37
C THR A 126 -6.33 -5.44 -1.12
N ALA A 127 -6.83 -5.71 -2.34
CA ALA A 127 -7.58 -4.73 -3.11
C ALA A 127 -8.89 -4.31 -2.41
N ARG A 128 -9.63 -5.26 -1.82
CA ARG A 128 -10.86 -4.97 -1.08
C ARG A 128 -10.58 -4.19 0.21
N VAL A 129 -9.55 -4.53 0.98
CA VAL A 129 -9.14 -3.77 2.17
C VAL A 129 -8.82 -2.33 1.79
N ILE A 130 -8.01 -2.09 0.75
CA ILE A 130 -7.73 -0.73 0.26
C ILE A 130 -9.03 0.00 -0.10
N GLY A 131 -9.97 -0.67 -0.74
CA GLY A 131 -11.24 -0.07 -1.17
C GLY A 131 -12.16 0.33 -0.03
N HIS A 132 -12.17 -0.40 1.07
CA HIS A 132 -13.16 -0.25 2.14
C HIS A 132 -12.63 0.44 3.40
N THR A 133 -11.31 0.39 3.66
CA THR A 133 -10.74 1.06 4.84
C THR A 133 -10.61 2.57 4.66
N GLN A 134 -10.60 3.29 5.78
CA GLN A 134 -10.20 4.70 5.85
C GLN A 134 -8.75 4.86 6.35
N ARG A 135 -8.07 3.74 6.67
CA ARG A 135 -6.69 3.73 7.15
C ARG A 135 -5.71 3.68 5.98
N ASP A 136 -4.51 4.20 6.18
CA ASP A 136 -3.43 3.98 5.22
C ASP A 136 -3.15 2.49 5.08
N VAL A 137 -2.77 2.05 3.87
CA VAL A 137 -2.44 0.64 3.63
C VAL A 137 -1.04 0.53 3.05
N LEU A 138 -0.16 -0.16 3.76
CA LEU A 138 1.18 -0.50 3.28
C LEU A 138 1.15 -1.89 2.65
N VAL A 139 1.39 -1.95 1.35
CA VAL A 139 1.48 -3.21 0.61
C VAL A 139 2.92 -3.57 0.36
N VAL A 140 3.34 -4.73 0.86
CA VAL A 140 4.74 -5.19 0.79
C VAL A 140 4.85 -6.36 -0.18
N PRO A 141 5.64 -6.23 -1.26
CA PRO A 141 5.98 -7.35 -2.13
C PRO A 141 6.89 -8.38 -1.42
N SER A 142 6.89 -9.63 -1.89
CA SER A 142 7.85 -10.64 -1.41
C SER A 142 9.27 -10.14 -1.66
N GLY A 143 10.15 -10.28 -0.65
CA GLY A 143 11.55 -9.91 -0.73
C GLY A 143 11.85 -8.40 -0.75
N ALA A 144 10.82 -7.53 -0.74
CA ALA A 144 11.03 -6.09 -0.68
C ALA A 144 11.36 -5.64 0.74
N GLU A 145 12.25 -4.67 0.88
CA GLU A 145 12.60 -4.04 2.15
C GLU A 145 11.97 -2.66 2.28
N LEU A 146 11.43 -2.38 3.47
CA LEU A 146 10.90 -1.07 3.81
C LEU A 146 12.04 -0.08 4.04
N GLY A 147 11.88 1.14 3.53
CA GLY A 147 12.83 2.22 3.77
C GLY A 147 12.25 3.57 3.38
N TRP A 148 12.83 4.63 3.92
CA TRP A 148 12.34 6.00 3.81
C TRP A 148 13.35 6.96 3.16
N LYS A 149 14.51 6.44 2.74
CA LYS A 149 15.60 7.30 2.24
C LYS A 149 15.34 7.85 0.84
N ARG A 150 14.68 7.08 0.01
CA ARG A 150 14.32 7.48 -1.36
C ARG A 150 12.85 7.14 -1.59
N ILE A 151 12.03 8.17 -1.60
CA ILE A 151 10.57 8.06 -1.75
C ILE A 151 10.18 8.59 -3.12
N VAL A 152 9.34 7.85 -3.84
CA VAL A 152 8.71 8.29 -5.10
C VAL A 152 7.24 8.52 -4.86
N THR A 153 6.69 9.60 -5.41
CA THR A 153 5.25 9.89 -5.37
C THR A 153 4.78 10.52 -6.68
N GLY A 154 3.51 10.24 -7.04
CA GLY A 154 2.84 10.88 -8.15
C GLY A 154 2.01 12.08 -7.69
N SER A 155 1.97 13.14 -8.51
CA SER A 155 1.10 14.29 -8.29
C SER A 155 0.31 14.60 -9.56
N ASP A 156 -1.02 14.51 -9.47
CA ASP A 156 -1.95 14.84 -10.57
C ASP A 156 -2.87 16.03 -10.22
N GLY A 157 -2.61 16.69 -9.08
CA GLY A 157 -3.41 17.79 -8.57
C GLY A 157 -4.72 17.36 -7.91
N SER A 158 -5.03 16.07 -7.82
CA SER A 158 -6.20 15.59 -7.10
C SER A 158 -6.01 15.68 -5.58
N ARG A 159 -7.12 15.64 -4.82
CA ARG A 159 -7.09 15.58 -3.38
C ARG A 159 -6.28 14.38 -2.87
N PHE A 160 -6.43 13.22 -3.50
CA PHE A 160 -5.75 11.99 -3.10
C PHE A 160 -4.24 12.06 -3.34
N SER A 161 -3.80 12.63 -4.47
CA SER A 161 -2.38 12.83 -4.72
C SER A 161 -1.77 13.87 -3.77
N THR A 162 -2.53 14.92 -3.41
CA THR A 162 -2.10 15.91 -2.41
C THR A 162 -1.90 15.26 -1.05
N MET A 163 -2.80 14.40 -0.63
CA MET A 163 -2.66 13.65 0.63
C MET A 163 -1.43 12.74 0.60
N ALA A 164 -1.21 12.04 -0.52
CA ALA A 164 -0.05 11.17 -0.71
C ALA A 164 1.27 11.95 -0.68
N THR A 165 1.37 13.08 -1.38
CA THR A 165 2.57 13.93 -1.40
C THR A 165 2.86 14.53 -0.02
N ASN A 166 1.84 15.00 0.71
CA ASN A 166 1.98 15.48 2.08
C ASN A 166 2.52 14.39 3.02
N LYS A 167 2.00 13.16 2.90
CA LYS A 167 2.47 12.02 3.66
C LYS A 167 3.93 11.66 3.30
N ALA A 168 4.28 11.66 2.00
CA ALA A 168 5.64 11.41 1.52
C ALA A 168 6.64 12.46 2.07
N ILE A 169 6.30 13.75 2.02
CA ILE A 169 7.09 14.83 2.61
C ILE A 169 7.27 14.59 4.10
N SER A 170 6.19 14.25 4.80
CA SER A 170 6.22 14.00 6.23
C SER A 170 7.16 12.85 6.62
N PHE A 171 7.21 11.76 5.85
CA PHE A 171 8.15 10.66 6.06
C PHE A 171 9.57 11.04 5.68
N ALA A 172 9.78 11.68 4.52
CA ALA A 172 11.11 12.15 4.13
C ALA A 172 11.71 13.07 5.19
N THR A 173 10.91 13.98 5.77
CA THR A 173 11.35 14.85 6.88
C THR A 173 11.72 14.04 8.13
N ALA A 174 10.87 13.09 8.53
CA ALA A 174 11.06 12.33 9.77
C ALA A 174 12.31 11.44 9.71
N TYR A 175 12.59 10.86 8.54
CA TYR A 175 13.66 9.88 8.36
C TYR A 175 14.89 10.40 7.61
N GLY A 176 14.94 11.70 7.30
CA GLY A 176 16.05 12.34 6.57
C GLY A 176 16.22 11.73 5.18
N GLY A 177 15.11 11.51 4.49
CA GLY A 177 15.05 10.97 3.12
C GLY A 177 14.98 12.06 2.06
N SER A 178 14.96 11.65 0.81
CA SER A 178 14.73 12.47 -0.38
C SER A 178 13.44 12.08 -1.08
N LEU A 179 12.90 12.99 -1.87
CA LEU A 179 11.64 12.82 -2.59
C LEU A 179 11.85 12.98 -4.09
N ALA A 180 11.33 12.07 -4.89
CA ALA A 180 11.16 12.21 -6.32
C ALA A 180 9.65 12.32 -6.62
N VAL A 181 9.26 13.43 -7.24
CA VAL A 181 7.85 13.75 -7.56
C VAL A 181 7.65 13.70 -9.05
N LEU A 182 6.69 12.91 -9.49
CA LEU A 182 6.32 12.76 -10.90
C LEU A 182 4.91 13.28 -11.15
N SER A 183 4.73 14.05 -12.22
CA SER A 183 3.41 14.27 -12.82
C SER A 183 3.42 13.74 -14.25
N VAL A 184 2.32 13.15 -14.69
CA VAL A 184 2.24 12.51 -16.00
C VAL A 184 1.19 13.20 -16.85
N VAL A 185 1.55 13.44 -18.11
CA VAL A 185 0.66 13.86 -19.19
C VAL A 185 0.44 12.65 -20.09
N ASP A 186 -0.65 11.93 -19.82
CA ASP A 186 -1.05 10.72 -20.55
C ASP A 186 -2.11 11.11 -21.57
N VAL A 187 -1.67 11.30 -22.81
CA VAL A 187 -2.53 11.65 -23.93
C VAL A 187 -2.13 10.87 -25.18
N PRO A 188 -3.08 10.53 -26.06
CA PRO A 188 -2.79 9.90 -27.35
C PRO A 188 -1.80 10.71 -28.18
N SER A 189 -0.93 10.03 -28.92
CA SER A 189 0.08 10.67 -29.79
C SER A 189 -0.52 11.60 -30.82
N GLU A 190 -1.74 11.29 -31.30
CA GLU A 190 -2.48 12.10 -32.27
C GLU A 190 -2.78 13.50 -31.71
N LEU A 191 -2.98 13.64 -30.42
CA LEU A 191 -3.31 14.91 -29.78
C LEU A 191 -2.17 15.95 -29.90
N TYR A 192 -0.92 15.48 -29.96
CA TYR A 192 0.24 16.34 -30.16
C TYR A 192 0.21 17.06 -31.53
N ALA A 193 -0.34 16.39 -32.55
CA ALA A 193 -0.49 16.98 -33.89
C ALA A 193 -1.80 17.76 -34.04
N GLU A 194 -2.91 17.27 -33.49
CA GLU A 194 -4.24 17.82 -33.68
C GLU A 194 -4.57 18.99 -32.73
N ALA A 195 -4.03 18.95 -31.51
CA ALA A 195 -4.31 19.95 -30.48
C ALA A 195 -3.06 20.31 -29.64
N PRO A 196 -1.95 20.76 -30.24
CA PRO A 196 -0.69 21.02 -29.55
C PRO A 196 -0.84 21.99 -28.37
N GLN A 197 -1.68 23.00 -28.50
CA GLN A 197 -1.93 23.99 -27.44
C GLN A 197 -2.56 23.34 -26.21
N ALA A 198 -3.45 22.34 -26.37
CA ALA A 198 -4.05 21.62 -25.27
C ALA A 198 -2.99 20.74 -24.54
N VAL A 199 -2.07 20.15 -25.31
CA VAL A 199 -0.96 19.36 -24.74
C VAL A 199 0.00 20.28 -23.96
N GLU A 200 0.36 21.44 -24.49
CA GLU A 200 1.18 22.44 -23.77
C GLU A 200 0.54 22.87 -22.46
N ASP A 201 -0.78 23.10 -22.44
CA ASP A 201 -1.53 23.44 -21.24
C ASP A 201 -1.50 22.31 -20.21
N LEU A 202 -1.59 21.04 -20.64
CA LEU A 202 -1.46 19.88 -19.74
C LEU A 202 -0.04 19.76 -19.17
N ILE A 203 0.98 19.95 -19.99
CA ILE A 203 2.38 19.98 -19.55
C ILE A 203 2.62 21.11 -18.53
N ARG A 204 2.09 22.30 -18.79
CA ARG A 204 2.17 23.43 -17.86
C ARG A 204 1.53 23.10 -16.52
N LYS A 205 0.32 22.52 -16.50
CA LYS A 205 -0.33 22.06 -15.27
C LYS A 205 0.47 20.99 -14.53
N ALA A 206 1.05 20.03 -15.25
CA ALA A 206 1.90 19.00 -14.66
C ALA A 206 3.14 19.62 -13.97
N LYS A 207 3.76 20.62 -14.61
CA LYS A 207 4.85 21.41 -14.01
C LYS A 207 4.40 22.18 -12.77
N GLU A 208 3.22 22.80 -12.80
CA GLU A 208 2.65 23.52 -11.66
C GLU A 208 2.43 22.57 -10.46
N TYR A 209 1.88 21.37 -10.68
CA TYR A 209 1.68 20.38 -9.61
C TYR A 209 3.01 19.93 -8.97
N THR A 210 4.00 19.60 -9.80
CA THR A 210 5.31 19.19 -9.27
C THR A 210 6.04 20.34 -8.59
N ALA A 211 5.94 21.57 -9.11
CA ALA A 211 6.53 22.75 -8.50
C ALA A 211 5.91 23.08 -7.13
N ALA A 212 4.59 22.93 -6.98
CA ALA A 212 3.92 23.14 -5.70
C ALA A 212 4.43 22.15 -4.63
N VAL A 213 4.54 20.86 -4.99
CA VAL A 213 5.09 19.84 -4.10
C VAL A 213 6.56 20.12 -3.79
N LYS A 214 7.34 20.54 -4.80
CA LYS A 214 8.74 20.91 -4.62
C LYS A 214 8.92 22.04 -3.60
N ALA A 215 8.18 23.13 -3.76
CA ALA A 215 8.24 24.27 -2.84
C ALA A 215 7.90 23.84 -1.39
N GLN A 216 6.90 22.99 -1.22
CA GLN A 216 6.51 22.46 0.09
C GLN A 216 7.58 21.56 0.70
N ALA A 217 8.21 20.69 -0.10
CA ALA A 217 9.27 19.80 0.36
C ALA A 217 10.55 20.57 0.73
N GLU A 218 10.96 21.55 -0.09
CA GLU A 218 12.09 22.43 0.18
C GLU A 218 11.88 23.27 1.45
N ALA A 219 10.66 23.79 1.66
CA ALA A 219 10.31 24.49 2.90
C ALA A 219 10.39 23.58 4.14
N ALA A 220 10.21 22.25 3.97
CA ALA A 220 10.41 21.25 5.01
C ALA A 220 11.87 20.76 5.13
N GLY A 221 12.80 21.34 4.37
CA GLY A 221 14.23 21.01 4.39
C GLY A 221 14.58 19.70 3.69
N ILE A 222 13.74 19.23 2.75
CA ILE A 222 13.93 17.95 2.06
C ILE A 222 14.52 18.18 0.67
N SER A 223 15.49 17.35 0.29
CA SER A 223 15.95 17.25 -1.10
C SER A 223 14.86 16.65 -1.98
N VAL A 224 14.47 17.34 -3.05
CA VAL A 224 13.40 16.93 -3.94
C VAL A 224 13.79 17.11 -5.41
N ALA A 225 13.52 16.07 -6.21
CA ALA A 225 13.62 16.11 -7.67
C ALA A 225 12.21 16.01 -8.28
N THR A 226 11.97 16.75 -9.36
CA THR A 226 10.69 16.78 -10.06
C THR A 226 10.83 16.25 -11.48
N PHE A 227 9.84 15.47 -11.92
CA PHE A 227 9.82 14.81 -13.23
C PHE A 227 8.46 15.02 -13.88
N ILE A 228 8.47 15.10 -15.22
CA ILE A 228 7.27 15.08 -16.04
C ILE A 228 7.37 13.86 -16.96
N GLY A 229 6.38 13.00 -16.92
CA GLY A 229 6.27 11.82 -17.79
C GLY A 229 5.25 12.03 -18.90
N GLU A 230 5.47 11.37 -20.04
CA GLU A 230 4.59 11.38 -21.21
C GLU A 230 4.16 9.97 -21.62
N SER A 231 3.99 9.06 -20.63
CA SER A 231 3.56 7.68 -20.82
C SER A 231 2.39 7.33 -19.89
N GLU A 232 1.97 6.06 -19.84
CA GLU A 232 0.99 5.63 -18.84
C GLU A 232 1.52 5.92 -17.43
N ALA A 233 0.66 6.46 -16.56
CA ALA A 233 1.06 6.98 -15.26
C ALA A 233 1.67 5.91 -14.33
N ASP A 234 1.16 4.68 -14.39
CA ASP A 234 1.68 3.56 -13.59
C ASP A 234 3.07 3.14 -14.05
N GLU A 235 3.31 3.06 -15.36
CA GLU A 235 4.61 2.74 -15.92
C GLU A 235 5.66 3.79 -15.57
N ALA A 236 5.29 5.07 -15.73
CA ALA A 236 6.17 6.19 -15.39
C ALA A 236 6.57 6.18 -13.91
N ILE A 237 5.62 5.93 -12.99
CA ILE A 237 5.90 5.83 -11.55
C ILE A 237 6.83 4.65 -11.25
N ILE A 238 6.57 3.48 -11.84
CA ILE A 238 7.35 2.26 -11.62
C ILE A 238 8.78 2.42 -12.17
N ASN A 239 8.92 2.99 -13.36
CA ASN A 239 10.22 3.22 -13.99
C ASN A 239 11.04 4.24 -13.19
N LEU A 240 10.43 5.36 -12.80
CA LEU A 240 11.08 6.33 -11.93
C LEU A 240 11.52 5.70 -10.60
N ALA A 241 10.67 4.86 -9.98
CA ALA A 241 11.03 4.17 -8.75
C ALA A 241 12.24 3.23 -8.94
N LYS A 242 12.36 2.56 -10.07
CA LYS A 242 13.54 1.74 -10.41
C LYS A 242 14.77 2.60 -10.62
N GLU A 243 14.69 3.65 -11.42
CA GLU A 243 15.79 4.57 -11.72
C GLU A 243 16.36 5.24 -10.47
N GLN A 244 15.46 5.68 -9.57
CA GLN A 244 15.82 6.30 -8.32
C GLN A 244 16.20 5.29 -7.23
N ASN A 245 16.17 3.98 -7.51
CA ASN A 245 16.32 2.91 -6.51
C ASN A 245 15.45 3.19 -5.27
N ALA A 246 14.18 3.48 -5.49
CA ALA A 246 13.23 3.88 -4.45
C ALA A 246 13.06 2.79 -3.39
N ASN A 247 13.01 3.20 -2.14
CA ASN A 247 12.70 2.32 -1.02
C ASN A 247 11.20 2.25 -0.75
N MET A 248 10.44 3.23 -1.27
CA MET A 248 9.00 3.36 -1.07
C MET A 248 8.37 4.12 -2.23
N ILE A 249 7.21 3.67 -2.66
CA ILE A 249 6.30 4.48 -3.47
C ILE A 249 5.13 4.91 -2.59
N VAL A 250 4.75 6.20 -2.64
CA VAL A 250 3.58 6.72 -1.92
C VAL A 250 2.57 7.22 -2.94
N VAL A 251 1.35 6.68 -2.90
CA VAL A 251 0.27 7.02 -3.84
C VAL A 251 -1.05 7.25 -3.13
N GLY A 252 -1.91 8.05 -3.72
CA GLY A 252 -3.31 8.13 -3.29
C GLY A 252 -4.09 6.90 -3.72
N SER A 253 -5.20 6.63 -3.06
CA SER A 253 -6.06 5.50 -3.43
C SER A 253 -6.76 5.67 -4.77
N HIS A 254 -6.97 6.92 -5.23
CA HIS A 254 -7.59 7.30 -6.49
C HIS A 254 -6.87 8.51 -7.10
N GLY A 255 -7.12 8.76 -8.39
CA GLY A 255 -6.67 9.97 -9.08
C GLY A 255 -7.82 10.95 -9.34
N ARG A 256 -7.65 11.84 -10.36
CA ARG A 256 -8.61 12.90 -10.73
C ARG A 256 -10.03 12.42 -10.99
N THR A 257 -10.20 11.26 -11.62
CA THR A 257 -11.52 10.73 -11.97
C THR A 257 -12.35 10.35 -10.76
N GLY A 258 -11.71 10.05 -9.62
CA GLY A 258 -12.33 9.83 -8.32
C GLY A 258 -13.55 8.90 -8.37
N LEU A 259 -13.57 7.92 -9.30
CA LEU A 259 -14.72 7.04 -9.51
C LEU A 259 -15.01 6.25 -8.23
N ARG A 260 -15.92 6.77 -7.41
CA ARG A 260 -16.36 6.18 -6.13
C ARG A 260 -16.88 4.73 -6.25
N ARG A 261 -17.09 4.24 -7.47
CA ARG A 261 -17.55 2.87 -7.76
C ARG A 261 -16.41 1.86 -7.81
N LEU A 262 -15.16 2.30 -7.93
CA LEU A 262 -14.00 1.42 -7.94
C LEU A 262 -13.42 1.33 -6.54
N LEU A 263 -13.01 0.13 -6.15
CA LEU A 263 -12.33 -0.13 -4.87
C LEU A 263 -11.03 0.67 -4.75
N MET A 264 -10.33 0.85 -5.87
CA MET A 264 -9.02 1.49 -5.98
C MET A 264 -8.86 2.03 -7.41
N GLY A 265 -8.09 3.09 -7.59
CA GLY A 265 -7.76 3.63 -8.92
C GLY A 265 -6.88 2.67 -9.72
N SER A 266 -7.09 2.62 -11.04
CA SER A 266 -6.34 1.73 -11.94
C SER A 266 -4.82 1.93 -11.87
N VAL A 267 -4.36 3.17 -11.80
CA VAL A 267 -2.93 3.49 -11.63
C VAL A 267 -2.40 2.90 -10.33
N THR A 268 -3.11 3.09 -9.21
CA THR A 268 -2.71 2.57 -7.90
C THR A 268 -2.64 1.04 -7.92
N GLU A 269 -3.61 0.37 -8.54
CA GLU A 269 -3.63 -1.09 -8.68
C GLU A 269 -2.43 -1.61 -9.46
N LYS A 270 -2.14 -1.02 -10.62
CA LYS A 270 -1.01 -1.41 -11.46
C LYS A 270 0.33 -1.11 -10.79
N VAL A 271 0.45 0.03 -10.07
CA VAL A 271 1.66 0.37 -9.29
C VAL A 271 1.89 -0.68 -8.21
N ILE A 272 0.89 -1.02 -7.40
CA ILE A 272 1.02 -2.07 -6.37
C ILE A 272 1.42 -3.40 -7.02
N GLY A 273 0.79 -3.74 -8.15
CA GLY A 273 1.00 -5.00 -8.84
C GLY A 273 2.42 -5.22 -9.35
N ASN A 274 3.08 -4.15 -9.79
CA ASN A 274 4.35 -4.20 -10.52
C ASN A 274 5.54 -3.57 -9.77
N ALA A 275 5.31 -2.85 -8.66
CA ALA A 275 6.39 -2.25 -7.89
C ALA A 275 7.33 -3.31 -7.29
N ALA A 276 8.64 -3.03 -7.31
CA ALA A 276 9.66 -3.85 -6.66
C ALA A 276 9.84 -3.48 -5.17
N CYS A 277 9.46 -2.28 -4.77
CA CYS A 277 9.51 -1.78 -3.40
C CYS A 277 8.11 -1.73 -2.76
N PRO A 278 8.01 -1.54 -1.44
CA PRO A 278 6.75 -1.31 -0.76
C PRO A 278 5.97 -0.11 -1.32
N VAL A 279 4.64 -0.23 -1.31
CA VAL A 279 3.73 0.83 -1.77
C VAL A 279 2.82 1.23 -0.62
N LEU A 280 2.89 2.48 -0.23
CA LEU A 280 1.98 3.09 0.74
C LEU A 280 0.81 3.74 0.00
N VAL A 281 -0.39 3.23 0.23
CA VAL A 281 -1.63 3.81 -0.28
C VAL A 281 -2.23 4.70 0.81
N VAL A 282 -2.24 6.00 0.57
CA VAL A 282 -2.76 6.99 1.51
C VAL A 282 -4.26 7.17 1.33
N ARG A 283 -4.99 7.09 2.45
CA ARG A 283 -6.46 7.16 2.49
C ARG A 283 -6.96 8.36 3.26
N SER A 284 -6.24 8.83 4.27
CA SER A 284 -6.64 9.91 5.20
C SER A 284 -5.56 10.98 5.36
#